data_17e5c9f1a2b2164d5cefa5e7299a4397
#
_entry.id   17e5c9f1a2b2164d5cefa5e7299a4397
#
_cell.length_a   1.000
_cell.length_b   1.000
_cell.length_c   1.000
_cell.angle_alpha   90.00
_cell.angle_beta   90.00
_cell.angle_gamma   90.00
#
_symmetry.space_group_name_H-M   'P 1'
#
loop_
_entity.id
_entity.type
_entity.pdbx_description
1 polymer ?
#
loop_
_entity_poly.entity_id
_entity_poly.type
_entity_poly.pdbx_seq_one_letter_code
_entity_poly.pdbx_strand_id
1 'polypeptide(L)'
;MEILACTASYSPDMELVLGMLDELETKLPAYSHPVIHSDQGSQYQSPSYQARLKEMELVQSMSRKGNCHDNAPGETIFNLMKRERLNRVKLHSLEEVQQELEDYIYWFNNIRWSNKLNYTTPVKYRDCVMATI
;
A
#
# COMPACT_ATOMS: atom_id res chain seq x y z
N MET A 1 8.90 3.38 -5.71
CA MET A 1 7.65 2.85 -5.14
C MET A 1 7.24 3.76 -3.99
N GLU A 2 5.99 4.17 -3.97
CA GLU A 2 5.43 5.05 -2.92
C GLU A 2 4.32 4.30 -2.19
N ILE A 3 4.20 4.48 -0.87
CA ILE A 3 3.12 3.89 -0.08
C ILE A 3 1.99 4.91 0.00
N LEU A 4 0.85 4.60 -0.63
CA LEU A 4 -0.28 5.52 -0.69
C LEU A 4 -1.26 5.35 0.47
N ALA A 5 -1.49 4.11 0.89
CA ALA A 5 -2.39 3.79 2.00
C ALA A 5 -1.90 2.57 2.75
N CYS A 6 -2.14 2.53 4.04
CA CYS A 6 -1.82 1.39 4.89
C CYS A 6 -2.75 1.39 6.10
N THR A 7 -3.34 0.24 6.39
CA THR A 7 -4.24 0.07 7.53
C THR A 7 -3.79 -1.10 8.39
N ALA A 8 -4.11 -1.04 9.68
CA ALA A 8 -3.83 -2.10 10.64
C ALA A 8 -5.10 -2.46 11.42
N SER A 9 -5.24 -3.75 11.75
CA SER A 9 -6.36 -4.27 12.53
C SER A 9 -5.93 -5.51 13.29
N TYR A 10 -6.71 -5.91 14.29
CA TYR A 10 -6.52 -7.17 15.00
C TYR A 10 -6.90 -8.39 14.16
N SER A 11 -7.68 -8.22 13.10
CA SER A 11 -8.11 -9.32 12.23
C SER A 11 -8.06 -8.91 10.75
N PRO A 12 -7.71 -9.85 9.85
CA PRO A 12 -7.67 -9.59 8.41
C PRO A 12 -9.07 -9.74 7.79
N ASP A 13 -10.01 -8.89 8.18
CA ASP A 13 -11.39 -8.93 7.74
C ASP A 13 -11.68 -7.94 6.59
N MET A 14 -12.94 -7.93 6.14
CA MET A 14 -13.38 -7.03 5.07
C MET A 14 -13.33 -5.56 5.48
N GLU A 15 -13.57 -5.26 6.75
CA GLU A 15 -13.51 -3.89 7.27
C GLU A 15 -12.11 -3.31 7.11
N LEU A 16 -11.08 -4.10 7.39
CA LEU A 16 -9.68 -3.70 7.18
C LEU A 16 -9.40 -3.34 5.73
N VAL A 17 -9.81 -4.21 4.81
CA VAL A 17 -9.54 -4.05 3.38
C VAL A 17 -10.34 -2.89 2.79
N LEU A 18 -11.61 -2.76 3.13
CA LEU A 18 -12.46 -1.65 2.68
C LEU A 18 -11.99 -0.31 3.26
N GLY A 19 -11.55 -0.30 4.51
CA GLY A 19 -10.94 0.88 5.14
C GLY A 19 -9.68 1.34 4.42
N MET A 20 -8.86 0.42 3.96
CA MET A 20 -7.68 0.73 3.14
C MET A 20 -8.08 1.39 1.81
N LEU A 21 -9.13 0.89 1.16
CA LEU A 21 -9.64 1.48 -0.08
C LEU A 21 -10.19 2.90 0.15
N ASP A 22 -10.88 3.13 1.26
CA ASP A 22 -11.38 4.46 1.63
C ASP A 22 -10.22 5.45 1.83
N GLU A 23 -9.16 5.02 2.50
CA GLU A 23 -7.95 5.83 2.65
C GLU A 23 -7.27 6.10 1.29
N LEU A 24 -7.16 5.07 0.45
CA LEU A 24 -6.59 5.20 -0.88
C LEU A 24 -7.36 6.21 -1.73
N GLU A 25 -8.69 6.19 -1.68
CA GLU A 25 -9.54 7.13 -2.44
C GLU A 25 -9.20 8.58 -2.11
N THR A 26 -8.88 8.89 -0.87
CA THR A 26 -8.49 10.25 -0.46
C THR A 26 -7.14 10.69 -1.03
N LYS A 27 -6.30 9.74 -1.43
CA LYS A 27 -4.95 9.99 -1.95
C LYS A 27 -4.87 10.01 -3.47
N LEU A 28 -5.85 9.40 -4.15
CA LEU A 28 -5.85 9.34 -5.61
C LEU A 28 -6.45 10.61 -6.21
N PRO A 29 -5.83 11.16 -7.28
CA PRO A 29 -6.47 12.22 -8.07
C PRO A 29 -7.79 11.75 -8.68
N ALA A 30 -8.78 12.64 -8.79
CA ALA A 30 -10.12 12.31 -9.28
C ALA A 30 -10.14 11.71 -10.70
N TYR A 31 -9.15 12.04 -11.51
CA TYR A 31 -8.99 11.54 -12.89
C TYR A 31 -8.13 10.28 -12.98
N SER A 32 -7.66 9.75 -11.88
CA SER A 32 -6.77 8.59 -11.85
C SER A 32 -7.57 7.28 -11.72
N HIS A 33 -7.33 6.36 -12.64
CA HIS A 33 -7.97 5.04 -12.68
C HIS A 33 -6.90 3.93 -12.70
N PRO A 34 -6.10 3.80 -11.61
CA PRO A 34 -5.02 2.81 -11.59
C PRO A 34 -5.54 1.39 -11.53
N VAL A 35 -4.67 0.46 -11.90
CA VAL A 35 -4.89 -0.97 -11.67
C VAL A 35 -4.44 -1.30 -10.25
N ILE A 36 -5.30 -1.94 -9.47
CA ILE A 36 -4.97 -2.45 -8.14
C ILE A 36 -4.66 -3.95 -8.24
N HIS A 37 -3.48 -4.32 -7.76
CA HIS A 37 -3.03 -5.71 -7.80
C HIS A 37 -3.01 -6.32 -6.41
N SER A 38 -3.49 -7.56 -6.29
CA SER A 38 -3.47 -8.34 -5.05
C SER A 38 -3.19 -9.81 -5.33
N ASP A 39 -3.00 -10.59 -4.27
CA ASP A 39 -3.09 -12.05 -4.36
C ASP A 39 -4.57 -12.48 -4.47
N GLN A 40 -4.81 -13.79 -4.45
CA GLN A 40 -6.17 -14.36 -4.51
C GLN A 40 -6.78 -14.59 -3.12
N GLY A 41 -6.42 -13.80 -2.11
CA GLY A 41 -7.05 -13.86 -0.80
C GLY A 41 -8.57 -13.71 -0.88
N SER A 42 -9.29 -14.36 0.03
CA SER A 42 -10.75 -14.37 0.02
C SER A 42 -11.37 -12.98 0.07
N GLN A 43 -10.73 -12.04 0.77
CA GLN A 43 -11.18 -10.65 0.87
C GLN A 43 -11.21 -9.97 -0.49
N TYR A 44 -10.22 -10.23 -1.33
CA TYR A 44 -10.08 -9.61 -2.66
C TYR A 44 -10.99 -10.23 -3.72
N GLN A 45 -11.55 -11.41 -3.45
CA GLN A 45 -12.53 -12.09 -4.31
C GLN A 45 -13.97 -11.79 -3.91
N SER A 46 -14.19 -11.08 -2.80
CA SER A 46 -15.53 -10.82 -2.30
C SER A 46 -16.31 -9.85 -3.18
N PRO A 47 -17.65 -10.00 -3.28
CA PRO A 47 -18.49 -9.05 -4.00
C PRO A 47 -18.40 -7.62 -3.46
N SER A 48 -18.24 -7.45 -2.15
CA SER A 48 -18.11 -6.13 -1.51
C SER A 48 -16.85 -5.40 -1.97
N TYR A 49 -15.73 -6.10 -2.02
CA TYR A 49 -14.46 -5.53 -2.51
C TYR A 49 -14.57 -5.14 -3.99
N GLN A 50 -15.08 -6.05 -4.81
CA GLN A 50 -15.24 -5.80 -6.24
C GLN A 50 -16.20 -4.64 -6.54
N ALA A 51 -17.30 -4.54 -5.78
CA ALA A 51 -18.23 -3.42 -5.89
C ALA A 51 -17.56 -2.08 -5.53
N ARG A 52 -16.74 -2.07 -4.47
CA ARG A 52 -16.03 -0.87 -4.05
C ARG A 52 -15.01 -0.41 -5.09
N LEU A 53 -14.27 -1.35 -5.69
CA LEU A 53 -13.34 -1.02 -6.80
C LEU A 53 -14.08 -0.43 -7.99
N LYS A 54 -15.24 -0.94 -8.32
CA LYS A 54 -16.07 -0.44 -9.42
C LYS A 54 -16.55 0.99 -9.14
N GLU A 55 -16.97 1.29 -7.91
CA GLU A 55 -17.34 2.65 -7.51
C GLU A 55 -16.17 3.62 -7.65
N MET A 56 -14.95 3.17 -7.33
CA MET A 56 -13.72 3.95 -7.46
C MET A 56 -13.18 3.97 -8.89
N GLU A 57 -13.82 3.25 -9.81
CA GLU A 57 -13.37 3.09 -11.20
C GLU A 57 -11.95 2.52 -11.30
N LEU A 58 -11.61 1.59 -10.41
CA LEU A 58 -10.34 0.88 -10.41
C LEU A 58 -10.47 -0.47 -11.11
N VAL A 59 -9.40 -0.87 -11.78
CA VAL A 59 -9.32 -2.19 -12.43
C VAL A 59 -8.61 -3.15 -11.49
N GLN A 60 -9.24 -4.30 -11.25
CA GLN A 60 -8.67 -5.34 -10.41
C GLN A 60 -7.76 -6.27 -11.22
N SER A 61 -6.58 -6.54 -10.67
CA SER A 61 -5.64 -7.55 -11.14
C SER A 61 -5.27 -8.46 -9.97
N MET A 62 -5.15 -9.75 -10.21
CA MET A 62 -4.79 -10.73 -9.18
C MET A 62 -3.57 -11.53 -9.60
N SER A 63 -2.72 -11.89 -8.64
CA SER A 63 -1.66 -12.87 -8.80
C SER A 63 -2.26 -14.22 -9.18
N ARG A 64 -1.56 -14.98 -10.01
CA ARG A 64 -1.94 -16.35 -10.32
C ARG A 64 -1.93 -17.20 -9.05
N LYS A 65 -2.86 -18.14 -8.95
CA LYS A 65 -2.96 -19.01 -7.78
C LYS A 65 -1.65 -19.75 -7.53
N GLY A 66 -1.13 -19.65 -6.31
CA GLY A 66 0.10 -20.32 -5.90
C GLY A 66 1.39 -19.69 -6.47
N ASN A 67 1.31 -18.54 -7.13
CA ASN A 67 2.47 -17.84 -7.67
C ASN A 67 2.83 -16.60 -6.86
N CYS A 68 3.75 -16.77 -5.90
CA CYS A 68 4.21 -15.67 -5.04
C CYS A 68 5.02 -14.61 -5.79
N HIS A 69 5.61 -14.93 -6.93
CA HIS A 69 6.39 -13.97 -7.73
C HIS A 69 5.51 -12.85 -8.29
N ASP A 70 4.25 -13.12 -8.55
CA ASP A 70 3.31 -12.11 -9.06
C ASP A 70 3.05 -11.00 -8.03
N ASN A 71 3.24 -11.26 -6.73
CA ASN A 71 3.03 -10.29 -5.63
C ASN A 71 4.33 -9.85 -4.94
N ALA A 72 5.47 -10.14 -5.52
CA ALA A 72 6.78 -9.86 -4.92
C ALA A 72 7.01 -8.37 -4.57
N PRO A 73 6.55 -7.37 -5.36
CA PRO A 73 6.71 -5.97 -4.97
C PRO A 73 6.03 -5.61 -3.65
N GLY A 74 4.81 -6.10 -3.42
CA GLY A 74 4.09 -5.89 -2.15
C GLY A 74 4.79 -6.56 -0.97
N GLU A 75 5.21 -7.80 -1.13
CA GLU A 75 5.97 -8.54 -0.11
C GLU A 75 7.28 -7.83 0.25
N THR A 76 7.96 -7.24 -0.73
CA THR A 76 9.20 -6.48 -0.51
C THR A 76 8.96 -5.29 0.41
N ILE A 77 7.88 -4.54 0.21
CA ILE A 77 7.53 -3.39 1.06
C ILE A 77 7.26 -3.84 2.50
N PHE A 78 6.49 -4.90 2.72
CA PHE A 78 6.22 -5.41 4.06
C PHE A 78 7.50 -5.87 4.77
N ASN A 79 8.39 -6.52 4.06
CA ASN A 79 9.67 -6.96 4.60
C ASN A 79 10.58 -5.77 4.98
N LEU A 80 10.61 -4.73 4.16
CA LEU A 80 11.33 -3.50 4.47
C LEU A 80 10.78 -2.83 5.73
N MET A 81 9.47 -2.68 5.81
CA MET A 81 8.79 -2.07 6.95
C MET A 81 9.09 -2.81 8.26
N LYS A 82 9.01 -4.13 8.24
CA LYS A 82 9.35 -4.96 9.41
C LYS A 82 10.80 -4.81 9.81
N ARG A 83 11.72 -4.94 8.86
CA ARG A 83 13.15 -4.91 9.10
C ARG A 83 13.65 -3.52 9.53
N GLU A 84 13.16 -2.47 8.89
CA GLU A 84 13.62 -1.12 9.14
C GLU A 84 13.00 -0.51 10.40
N ARG A 85 11.77 -0.92 10.78
CA ARG A 85 11.10 -0.30 11.92
C ARG A 85 10.35 -1.26 12.84
N LEU A 86 9.38 -2.02 12.36
CA LEU A 86 8.45 -2.73 13.25
C LEU A 86 9.13 -3.76 14.14
N ASN A 87 10.17 -4.46 13.66
CA ASN A 87 10.91 -5.42 14.47
C ASN A 87 11.87 -4.78 15.47
N ARG A 88 12.05 -3.47 15.41
CA ARG A 88 12.99 -2.69 16.26
C ARG A 88 12.32 -1.99 17.42
N VAL A 89 11.00 -2.02 17.49
CA VAL A 89 10.20 -1.38 18.52
C VAL A 89 9.26 -2.38 19.17
N LYS A 90 8.93 -2.14 20.46
CA LYS A 90 7.93 -2.92 21.17
C LYS A 90 6.58 -2.23 21.00
N LEU A 91 5.59 -2.97 20.50
CA LEU A 91 4.24 -2.46 20.22
C LEU A 91 3.27 -3.18 21.15
N HIS A 92 2.46 -2.42 21.89
CA HIS A 92 1.56 -2.93 22.92
C HIS A 92 0.08 -2.73 22.58
N SER A 93 -0.23 -1.92 21.58
CA SER A 93 -1.62 -1.63 21.19
C SER A 93 -1.75 -1.43 19.68
N LEU A 94 -2.98 -1.49 19.17
CA LEU A 94 -3.26 -1.19 17.77
C LEU A 94 -2.96 0.26 17.44
N GLU A 95 -3.23 1.17 18.36
CA GLU A 95 -2.95 2.60 18.20
C GLU A 95 -1.45 2.85 18.04
N GLU A 96 -0.61 2.16 18.82
CA GLU A 96 0.85 2.24 18.65
C GLU A 96 1.30 1.72 17.29
N VAL A 97 0.71 0.61 16.82
CA VAL A 97 1.01 0.06 15.50
C VAL A 97 0.64 1.05 14.41
N GLN A 98 -0.54 1.65 14.47
CA GLN A 98 -0.99 2.64 13.49
C GLN A 98 -0.09 3.86 13.47
N GLN A 99 0.31 4.37 14.63
CA GLN A 99 1.22 5.52 14.73
C GLN A 99 2.59 5.20 14.11
N GLU A 100 3.15 4.03 14.40
CA GLU A 100 4.42 3.60 13.82
C GLU A 100 4.32 3.43 12.28
N LEU A 101 3.19 2.92 11.79
CA LEU A 101 2.97 2.82 10.35
C LEU A 101 2.88 4.19 9.68
N GLU A 102 2.15 5.11 10.25
CA GLU A 102 2.03 6.49 9.74
C GLU A 102 3.39 7.18 9.68
N ASP A 103 4.17 7.09 10.77
CA ASP A 103 5.50 7.67 10.85
C ASP A 103 6.46 7.04 9.85
N TYR A 104 6.41 5.71 9.71
CA TYR A 104 7.24 4.99 8.73
C TYR A 104 6.88 5.37 7.30
N ILE A 105 5.60 5.44 6.97
CA ILE A 105 5.12 5.80 5.62
C ILE A 105 5.56 7.21 5.26
N TYR A 106 5.42 8.16 6.17
CA TYR A 106 5.89 9.52 5.95
C TYR A 106 7.40 9.55 5.67
N TRP A 107 8.18 8.88 6.50
CA TRP A 107 9.63 8.79 6.34
C TRP A 107 10.00 8.09 5.04
N PHE A 108 9.38 6.95 4.73
CA PHE A 108 9.62 6.18 3.51
C PHE A 108 9.38 7.01 2.25
N ASN A 109 8.25 7.71 2.20
CA ASN A 109 7.83 8.46 1.02
C ASN A 109 8.60 9.77 0.83
N ASN A 110 8.98 10.45 1.93
CA ASN A 110 9.45 11.83 1.87
C ASN A 110 10.92 12.01 2.28
N ILE A 111 11.49 11.08 3.03
CA ILE A 111 12.84 11.21 3.59
C ILE A 111 13.79 10.11 3.12
N ARG A 112 13.33 8.86 3.11
CA ARG A 112 14.13 7.72 2.70
C ARG A 112 14.47 7.80 1.20
N TRP A 113 15.74 7.85 0.88
CA TRP A 113 16.20 7.81 -0.50
C TRP A 113 16.66 6.41 -0.91
N SER A 114 16.66 6.12 -2.20
CA SER A 114 17.08 4.84 -2.76
C SER A 114 17.88 5.04 -4.04
N ASN A 115 18.90 4.20 -4.22
CA ASN A 115 19.68 4.20 -5.46
C ASN A 115 18.83 3.83 -6.69
N LYS A 116 17.82 2.99 -6.51
CA LYS A 116 16.88 2.63 -7.58
C LYS A 116 16.02 3.80 -8.05
N LEU A 117 15.92 4.86 -7.26
CA LEU A 117 15.19 6.08 -7.57
C LEU A 117 16.13 7.26 -7.80
N ASN A 118 17.33 7.00 -8.35
CA ASN A 118 18.35 8.03 -8.58
C ASN A 118 18.72 8.79 -7.30
N TYR A 119 18.84 8.08 -6.17
CA TYR A 119 19.20 8.63 -4.87
C TYR A 119 18.24 9.72 -4.38
N THR A 120 16.94 9.57 -4.69
CA THR A 120 15.88 10.47 -4.20
C THR A 120 14.78 9.69 -3.48
N THR A 121 13.78 10.39 -2.99
CA THR A 121 12.64 9.79 -2.30
C THR A 121 11.53 9.40 -3.28
N PRO A 122 10.63 8.46 -2.92
CA PRO A 122 9.50 8.10 -3.77
C PRO A 122 8.65 9.30 -4.23
N VAL A 123 8.34 10.23 -3.33
CA VAL A 123 7.53 11.42 -3.66
C VAL A 123 8.27 12.32 -4.65
N LYS A 124 9.53 12.61 -4.41
CA LYS A 124 10.32 13.45 -5.34
C LYS A 124 10.49 12.79 -6.70
N TYR A 125 10.71 11.47 -6.71
CA TYR A 125 10.82 10.72 -7.97
C TYR A 125 9.51 10.78 -8.75
N ARG A 126 8.38 10.55 -8.09
CA ARG A 126 7.05 10.68 -8.71
C ARG A 126 6.85 12.07 -9.31
N ASP A 127 7.13 13.12 -8.54
CA ASP A 127 6.94 14.49 -8.99
C ASP A 127 7.82 14.81 -10.21
N CYS A 128 9.05 14.32 -10.23
CA CYS A 128 9.95 14.44 -11.37
C CYS A 128 9.39 13.75 -12.63
N VAL A 129 8.89 12.52 -12.48
CA VAL A 129 8.33 11.74 -13.60
C VAL A 129 7.05 12.42 -14.12
N MET A 130 6.17 12.87 -13.23
CA MET A 130 4.92 13.53 -13.62
C MET A 130 5.16 14.89 -14.30
N ALA A 131 6.24 15.59 -13.93
CA ALA A 131 6.59 16.86 -14.56
C ALA A 131 7.09 16.70 -16.01
N THR A 132 7.50 15.50 -16.43
CA THR A 132 7.96 15.21 -17.79
C THR A 132 6.87 14.66 -18.72
N ILE A 133 5.71 14.40 -18.18
CA ILE A 133 4.53 13.99 -18.94
C ILE A 133 3.76 15.25 -19.35
#